data_b3bed9cb1fff2b482fcf77846342f167
#
_entry.id   b3bed9cb1fff2b482fcf77846342f167
#
_cell.length_a   1.000
_cell.length_b   1.000
_cell.length_c   1.000
_cell.angle_alpha   90.00
_cell.angle_beta   90.00
_cell.angle_gamma   90.00
#
_symmetry.space_group_name_H-M   'P 1'
#
loop_
_entity.id
_entity.type
_entity.pdbx_description
1 polymer ?
#
loop_
_entity_poly.entity_id
_entity_poly.type
_entity_poly.pdbx_seq_one_letter_code
_entity_poly.pdbx_strand_id
1 'polypeptide(L)'
;MSRLDIMTPSRSQTVIDGLYRDVERRIASSPPGLCPVDLALSFLRLCHAQTCGKCVPCRIGLGQLATLLEQVLNGEATMETLAIIERTAKVIYNTADCAIGRDAARLVSDGLAGFRDDYEEHILHHRCLGGMQNPVPCVALCPAGVDIPGYVALVKDHRYADAVRLIRKDNPFPSACAYICEHPCEARCRRRMIDDAINIRGLKRYAVDHAGDVPNPSNAQPTGKTVAVIGGGPGGLSAAYYLSLMGHKVTVFEQRSKLGGMLRYGIPSYRFPREILDKEIESILSTGIEVKTGITVGSDVSFDELKNKYDALYIAIGAHTDKKTGIEGENSEGVMSAVEMLRAIGDDSLPDFTGKEIVVIGGGNVAMDVCRSSVRLGARKVSCVYRRRQADMTALPEEVEGTIAEGVELVTLAAPVRIEADENGRATALWAQPQIIGTIDAAGRPRPEKAARDEIRIPADIIIVAIGQGIETHGFEQSKISIKRGTFIAEASGQLGDMSGVFAGGDCVTGPATVIRAIAAGKVAAANIDEYLGFHHEISVDVAIPDPQLTNNPPHGRINTTERQACERKNDFTCIECGMTDEEANTESSRCLRCDHFGYGIFRGGRKSTW
;
A
#
# COMPACT_ATOMS: atom_id res chain seq x y z
N MET A 1 -30.52 -38.65 -51.02
CA MET A 1 -30.55 -37.24 -50.56
C MET A 1 -30.67 -37.29 -49.06
N SER A 2 -29.60 -37.00 -48.36
CA SER A 2 -29.62 -36.95 -46.88
C SER A 2 -30.31 -35.64 -46.49
N ARG A 3 -31.45 -35.74 -45.81
CA ARG A 3 -32.07 -34.59 -45.15
C ARG A 3 -31.20 -34.22 -43.98
N LEU A 4 -30.62 -33.03 -44.02
CA LEU A 4 -30.04 -32.39 -42.82
C LEU A 4 -31.20 -32.04 -41.91
N ASP A 5 -31.35 -32.78 -40.81
CA ASP A 5 -32.21 -32.40 -39.69
C ASP A 5 -31.62 -31.19 -39.00
N ILE A 6 -32.08 -29.99 -39.35
CA ILE A 6 -31.75 -28.75 -38.65
C ILE A 6 -32.63 -28.74 -37.40
N MET A 7 -32.05 -29.14 -36.27
CA MET A 7 -32.69 -28.99 -34.98
C MET A 7 -32.66 -27.51 -34.57
N THR A 8 -33.79 -26.84 -34.67
CA THR A 8 -33.97 -25.49 -34.09
C THR A 8 -34.17 -25.62 -32.59
N PRO A 9 -33.36 -24.92 -31.78
CA PRO A 9 -33.54 -24.92 -30.33
C PRO A 9 -34.95 -24.47 -29.93
N SER A 10 -35.54 -25.10 -28.93
CA SER A 10 -36.80 -24.62 -28.35
C SER A 10 -36.62 -23.21 -27.81
N ARG A 11 -37.72 -22.42 -27.74
CA ARG A 11 -37.68 -21.05 -27.18
C ARG A 11 -37.11 -21.04 -25.76
N SER A 12 -37.45 -22.06 -24.95
CA SER A 12 -36.90 -22.19 -23.60
C SER A 12 -35.41 -22.46 -23.57
N GLN A 13 -34.89 -23.24 -24.54
CA GLN A 13 -33.45 -23.48 -24.68
C GLN A 13 -32.70 -22.20 -25.07
N THR A 14 -33.23 -21.42 -26.01
CA THR A 14 -32.62 -20.14 -26.40
C THR A 14 -32.55 -19.14 -25.23
N VAL A 15 -33.59 -19.10 -24.38
CA VAL A 15 -33.59 -18.26 -23.17
C VAL A 15 -32.52 -18.73 -22.20
N ILE A 16 -32.45 -20.03 -21.94
CA ILE A 16 -31.49 -20.57 -20.96
C ILE A 16 -30.04 -20.37 -21.44
N ASP A 17 -29.75 -20.57 -22.71
CA ASP A 17 -28.43 -20.31 -23.30
C ASP A 17 -28.03 -18.82 -23.19
N GLY A 18 -29.01 -17.92 -23.25
CA GLY A 18 -28.81 -16.49 -22.97
C GLY A 18 -28.44 -16.24 -21.50
N LEU A 19 -29.17 -16.84 -20.57
CA LEU A 19 -28.91 -16.69 -19.12
C LEU A 19 -27.56 -17.28 -18.72
N TYR A 20 -27.15 -18.41 -19.28
CA TYR A 20 -25.78 -18.96 -19.04
C TYR A 20 -24.69 -18.00 -19.52
N ARG A 21 -24.82 -17.41 -20.70
CA ARG A 21 -23.86 -16.41 -21.19
C ARG A 21 -23.79 -15.18 -20.28
N ASP A 22 -24.90 -14.75 -19.71
CA ASP A 22 -24.93 -13.65 -18.77
C ASP A 22 -24.24 -14.01 -17.45
N VAL A 23 -24.42 -15.24 -16.96
CA VAL A 23 -23.72 -15.77 -15.80
C VAL A 23 -22.21 -15.90 -16.07
N GLU A 24 -21.81 -16.43 -17.22
CA GLU A 24 -20.40 -16.51 -17.63
C GLU A 24 -19.74 -15.14 -17.67
N ARG A 25 -20.42 -14.12 -18.23
CA ARG A 25 -19.92 -12.73 -18.21
C ARG A 25 -19.79 -12.20 -16.79
N ARG A 26 -20.75 -12.49 -15.91
CA ARG A 26 -20.71 -12.07 -14.50
C ARG A 26 -19.56 -12.74 -13.78
N ILE A 27 -19.30 -14.03 -13.98
CA ILE A 27 -18.17 -14.75 -13.40
C ILE A 27 -16.85 -14.15 -13.93
N ALA A 28 -16.73 -13.92 -15.23
CA ALA A 28 -15.52 -13.36 -15.85
C ALA A 28 -15.22 -11.92 -15.40
N SER A 29 -16.25 -11.11 -15.15
CA SER A 29 -16.12 -9.71 -14.68
C SER A 29 -16.02 -9.58 -13.17
N SER A 30 -16.29 -10.65 -12.42
CA SER A 30 -16.23 -10.63 -10.95
C SER A 30 -14.82 -10.93 -10.47
N PRO A 31 -14.38 -10.31 -9.36
CA PRO A 31 -13.12 -10.72 -8.75
C PRO A 31 -13.20 -12.19 -8.30
N PRO A 32 -12.07 -12.90 -8.20
CA PRO A 32 -12.03 -14.26 -7.67
C PRO A 32 -12.77 -14.33 -6.32
N GLY A 33 -13.61 -15.34 -6.10
CA GLY A 33 -14.35 -15.58 -4.85
C GLY A 33 -15.82 -15.20 -4.86
N LEU A 34 -16.49 -15.45 -5.96
CA LEU A 34 -17.95 -15.50 -5.93
C LEU A 34 -18.41 -16.60 -4.96
N CYS A 35 -19.37 -16.26 -4.11
CA CYS A 35 -20.05 -17.24 -3.27
C CYS A 35 -20.86 -18.19 -4.18
N PRO A 36 -20.60 -19.51 -4.16
CA PRO A 36 -21.35 -20.47 -4.99
C PRO A 36 -22.84 -20.49 -4.67
N VAL A 37 -23.21 -20.27 -3.40
CA VAL A 37 -24.62 -20.22 -2.97
C VAL A 37 -25.34 -19.01 -3.55
N ASP A 38 -24.69 -17.81 -3.49
CA ASP A 38 -25.25 -16.58 -4.08
C ASP A 38 -25.37 -16.67 -5.61
N LEU A 39 -24.36 -17.30 -6.26
CA LEU A 39 -24.40 -17.51 -7.70
C LEU A 39 -25.57 -18.42 -8.10
N ALA A 40 -25.76 -19.53 -7.38
CA ALA A 40 -26.87 -20.45 -7.60
C ALA A 40 -28.23 -19.77 -7.38
N LEU A 41 -28.38 -19.00 -6.30
CA LEU A 41 -29.60 -18.23 -6.01
C LEU A 41 -29.88 -17.17 -7.09
N SER A 42 -28.86 -16.43 -7.51
CA SER A 42 -29.00 -15.39 -8.54
C SER A 42 -29.46 -15.98 -9.88
N PHE A 43 -28.87 -17.08 -10.31
CA PHE A 43 -29.28 -17.76 -11.53
C PHE A 43 -30.72 -18.34 -11.42
N LEU A 44 -31.02 -18.96 -10.28
CA LEU A 44 -32.35 -19.49 -9.99
C LEU A 44 -33.42 -18.39 -10.09
N ARG A 45 -33.20 -17.20 -9.54
CA ARG A 45 -34.10 -16.04 -9.61
C ARG A 45 -34.27 -15.55 -11.04
N LEU A 46 -33.19 -15.48 -11.84
CA LEU A 46 -33.27 -15.13 -13.25
C LEU A 46 -34.14 -16.13 -14.04
N CYS A 47 -33.94 -17.43 -13.81
CA CYS A 47 -34.77 -18.47 -14.40
C CYS A 47 -36.24 -18.38 -13.95
N HIS A 48 -36.49 -18.16 -12.67
CA HIS A 48 -37.84 -18.02 -12.11
C HIS A 48 -38.59 -16.85 -12.76
N ALA A 49 -37.93 -15.72 -12.98
CA ALA A 49 -38.50 -14.57 -13.68
C ALA A 49 -38.87 -14.85 -15.15
N GLN A 50 -38.27 -15.87 -15.78
CA GLN A 50 -38.54 -16.26 -17.17
C GLN A 50 -39.53 -17.41 -17.28
N THR A 51 -40.11 -17.90 -16.18
CA THR A 51 -41.03 -19.03 -16.22
C THR A 51 -42.38 -18.65 -16.85
N CYS A 52 -42.99 -19.61 -17.58
CA CYS A 52 -44.29 -19.42 -18.15
C CYS A 52 -45.45 -19.69 -17.16
N GLY A 53 -45.17 -20.13 -15.92
CA GLY A 53 -46.13 -20.40 -14.87
C GLY A 53 -47.00 -21.67 -15.05
N LYS A 54 -46.81 -22.46 -16.10
CA LYS A 54 -47.68 -23.63 -16.41
C LYS A 54 -47.46 -24.80 -15.45
N CYS A 55 -46.21 -25.24 -15.28
CA CYS A 55 -45.90 -26.40 -14.45
C CYS A 55 -45.69 -26.04 -12.99
N VAL A 56 -46.07 -26.92 -12.07
CA VAL A 56 -45.94 -26.73 -10.63
C VAL A 56 -44.46 -26.61 -10.20
N PRO A 57 -43.50 -27.40 -10.74
CA PRO A 57 -42.12 -27.27 -10.39
C PRO A 57 -41.53 -25.87 -10.58
N CYS A 58 -41.87 -25.19 -11.69
CA CYS A 58 -41.44 -23.82 -11.90
C CYS A 58 -42.23 -22.82 -11.02
N ARG A 59 -43.55 -22.93 -11.00
CA ARG A 59 -44.43 -21.94 -10.35
C ARG A 59 -44.25 -21.87 -8.83
N ILE A 60 -44.03 -23.04 -8.19
CA ILE A 60 -43.91 -23.16 -6.72
C ILE A 60 -42.51 -23.58 -6.33
N GLY A 61 -41.98 -24.61 -6.98
CA GLY A 61 -40.74 -25.25 -6.57
C GLY A 61 -39.51 -24.32 -6.67
N LEU A 62 -39.38 -23.51 -7.74
CA LEU A 62 -38.26 -22.58 -7.85
C LEU A 62 -38.28 -21.48 -6.78
N GLY A 63 -39.49 -21.01 -6.40
CA GLY A 63 -39.66 -20.06 -5.30
C GLY A 63 -39.26 -20.65 -3.95
N GLN A 64 -39.69 -21.90 -3.66
CA GLN A 64 -39.28 -22.60 -2.44
C GLN A 64 -37.79 -22.85 -2.39
N LEU A 65 -37.19 -23.27 -3.50
CA LEU A 65 -35.75 -23.49 -3.60
C LEU A 65 -34.95 -22.19 -3.39
N ALA A 66 -35.46 -21.06 -3.90
CA ALA A 66 -34.88 -19.74 -3.66
C ALA A 66 -34.88 -19.37 -2.16
N THR A 67 -36.05 -19.55 -1.49
CA THR A 67 -36.17 -19.30 -0.04
C THR A 67 -35.19 -20.15 0.78
N LEU A 68 -35.02 -21.44 0.44
CA LEU A 68 -34.05 -22.31 1.13
C LEU A 68 -32.59 -21.85 0.94
N LEU A 69 -32.23 -21.41 -0.27
CA LEU A 69 -30.89 -20.83 -0.52
C LEU A 69 -30.71 -19.50 0.22
N GLU A 70 -31.78 -18.68 0.33
CA GLU A 70 -31.75 -17.45 1.14
C GLU A 70 -31.50 -17.75 2.61
N GLN A 71 -32.11 -18.80 3.17
CA GLN A 71 -31.85 -19.24 4.54
C GLN A 71 -30.39 -19.62 4.75
N VAL A 72 -29.76 -20.30 3.77
CA VAL A 72 -28.31 -20.58 3.83
C VAL A 72 -27.51 -19.29 3.87
N LEU A 73 -27.83 -18.32 3.00
CA LEU A 73 -27.13 -17.03 2.93
C LEU A 73 -27.39 -16.12 4.13
N ASN A 74 -28.52 -16.29 4.81
CA ASN A 74 -28.86 -15.52 6.01
C ASN A 74 -28.38 -16.17 7.31
N GLY A 75 -27.77 -17.36 7.24
CA GLY A 75 -27.32 -18.10 8.43
C GLY A 75 -28.46 -18.73 9.25
N GLU A 76 -29.64 -18.88 8.66
CA GLU A 76 -30.85 -19.46 9.29
C GLU A 76 -31.00 -20.96 8.97
N ALA A 77 -30.21 -21.48 8.01
CA ALA A 77 -30.29 -22.86 7.55
C ALA A 77 -29.66 -23.84 8.54
N THR A 78 -30.10 -25.08 8.48
CA THR A 78 -29.53 -26.22 9.18
C THR A 78 -29.07 -27.27 8.18
N MET A 79 -28.35 -28.29 8.63
CA MET A 79 -27.96 -29.42 7.77
C MET A 79 -29.19 -30.17 7.19
N GLU A 80 -30.33 -30.14 7.86
CA GLU A 80 -31.57 -30.66 7.32
C GLU A 80 -32.08 -29.79 6.14
N THR A 81 -31.93 -28.46 6.24
CA THR A 81 -32.22 -27.53 5.13
C THR A 81 -31.42 -27.89 3.88
N LEU A 82 -30.16 -28.26 4.03
CA LEU A 82 -29.30 -28.69 2.92
C LEU A 82 -29.85 -29.95 2.22
N ALA A 83 -30.26 -30.93 2.99
CA ALA A 83 -30.90 -32.14 2.46
C ALA A 83 -32.23 -31.85 1.74
N ILE A 84 -32.98 -30.84 2.21
CA ILE A 84 -34.22 -30.39 1.56
C ILE A 84 -33.91 -29.71 0.23
N ILE A 85 -32.86 -28.84 0.17
CA ILE A 85 -32.41 -28.20 -1.07
C ILE A 85 -32.07 -29.27 -2.12
N GLU A 86 -31.25 -30.25 -1.75
CA GLU A 86 -30.83 -31.32 -2.65
C GLU A 86 -32.02 -32.11 -3.22
N ARG A 87 -32.94 -32.53 -2.35
CA ARG A 87 -34.16 -33.25 -2.73
C ARG A 87 -35.08 -32.40 -3.61
N THR A 88 -35.30 -31.13 -3.25
CA THR A 88 -36.18 -30.23 -3.97
C THR A 88 -35.62 -29.92 -5.37
N ALA A 89 -34.32 -29.65 -5.49
CA ALA A 89 -33.69 -29.44 -6.77
C ALA A 89 -33.82 -30.67 -7.67
N LYS A 90 -33.60 -31.89 -7.13
CA LYS A 90 -33.73 -33.16 -7.86
C LYS A 90 -35.18 -33.39 -8.34
N VAL A 91 -36.17 -33.08 -7.52
CA VAL A 91 -37.60 -33.19 -7.90
C VAL A 91 -37.90 -32.21 -9.04
N ILE A 92 -37.52 -30.94 -8.92
CA ILE A 92 -37.75 -29.93 -9.98
C ILE A 92 -37.08 -30.35 -11.29
N TYR A 93 -35.81 -30.78 -11.24
CA TYR A 93 -35.08 -31.24 -12.40
C TYR A 93 -35.79 -32.35 -13.17
N ASN A 94 -36.37 -33.33 -12.45
CA ASN A 94 -37.02 -34.50 -13.04
C ASN A 94 -38.45 -34.24 -13.50
N THR A 95 -39.13 -33.20 -12.98
CA THR A 95 -40.55 -32.95 -13.20
C THR A 95 -40.90 -31.66 -13.92
N ALA A 96 -39.90 -30.79 -14.16
CA ALA A 96 -40.11 -29.57 -14.95
C ALA A 96 -40.28 -29.90 -16.46
N ASP A 97 -41.26 -29.25 -17.09
CA ASP A 97 -41.62 -29.52 -18.50
C ASP A 97 -40.61 -28.97 -19.52
N CYS A 98 -39.79 -28.00 -19.13
CA CYS A 98 -38.90 -27.32 -20.07
C CYS A 98 -37.52 -27.02 -19.48
N ALA A 99 -36.60 -26.58 -20.34
CA ALA A 99 -35.22 -26.27 -19.99
C ALA A 99 -35.08 -25.26 -18.84
N ILE A 100 -35.94 -24.24 -18.77
CA ILE A 100 -35.83 -23.19 -17.72
C ILE A 100 -35.88 -23.79 -16.31
N GLY A 101 -36.88 -24.62 -16.02
CA GLY A 101 -37.01 -25.26 -14.70
C GLY A 101 -35.92 -26.31 -14.45
N ARG A 102 -35.60 -27.12 -15.46
CA ARG A 102 -34.54 -28.13 -15.36
C ARG A 102 -33.18 -27.52 -15.10
N ASP A 103 -32.77 -26.53 -15.88
CA ASP A 103 -31.44 -25.94 -15.76
C ASP A 103 -31.30 -25.08 -14.51
N ALA A 104 -32.36 -24.41 -14.06
CA ALA A 104 -32.38 -23.73 -12.78
C ALA A 104 -32.08 -24.68 -11.63
N ALA A 105 -32.77 -25.84 -11.61
CA ALA A 105 -32.56 -26.86 -10.57
C ALA A 105 -31.20 -27.58 -10.74
N ARG A 106 -30.75 -27.80 -11.98
CA ARG A 106 -29.46 -28.42 -12.29
C ARG A 106 -28.32 -27.58 -11.73
N LEU A 107 -28.28 -26.27 -11.97
CA LEU A 107 -27.22 -25.40 -11.46
C LEU A 107 -27.13 -25.42 -9.93
N VAL A 108 -28.27 -25.50 -9.23
CA VAL A 108 -28.28 -25.64 -7.77
C VAL A 108 -27.70 -27.00 -7.35
N SER A 109 -28.11 -28.10 -8.03
CA SER A 109 -27.57 -29.42 -7.76
C SER A 109 -26.08 -29.54 -8.03
N ASP A 110 -25.61 -28.98 -9.17
CA ASP A 110 -24.20 -28.98 -9.55
C ASP A 110 -23.38 -28.09 -8.59
N GLY A 111 -23.92 -26.93 -8.20
CA GLY A 111 -23.34 -26.07 -7.19
C GLY A 111 -23.18 -26.77 -5.84
N LEU A 112 -24.21 -27.46 -5.39
CA LEU A 112 -24.16 -28.21 -4.14
C LEU A 112 -23.18 -29.40 -4.22
N ALA A 113 -23.09 -30.09 -5.35
CA ALA A 113 -22.17 -31.20 -5.53
C ALA A 113 -20.72 -30.74 -5.63
N GLY A 114 -20.46 -29.63 -6.32
CA GLY A 114 -19.11 -29.12 -6.56
C GLY A 114 -18.55 -28.24 -5.43
N PHE A 115 -19.40 -27.64 -4.60
CA PHE A 115 -19.03 -26.66 -3.57
C PHE A 115 -19.72 -26.96 -2.23
N ARG A 116 -19.87 -28.24 -1.90
CA ARG A 116 -20.58 -28.67 -0.70
C ARG A 116 -20.01 -28.05 0.57
N ASP A 117 -18.68 -27.95 0.65
CA ASP A 117 -17.99 -27.35 1.78
C ASP A 117 -18.38 -25.87 1.98
N ASP A 118 -18.59 -25.11 0.90
CA ASP A 118 -19.08 -23.72 0.99
C ASP A 118 -20.48 -23.65 1.63
N TYR A 119 -21.40 -24.55 1.25
CA TYR A 119 -22.75 -24.60 1.84
C TYR A 119 -22.69 -24.99 3.33
N GLU A 120 -21.86 -25.98 3.68
CA GLU A 120 -21.69 -26.44 5.06
C GLU A 120 -21.03 -25.36 5.93
N GLU A 121 -20.02 -24.65 5.42
CA GLU A 121 -19.39 -23.54 6.13
C GLU A 121 -20.37 -22.38 6.40
N HIS A 122 -21.27 -22.07 5.47
CA HIS A 122 -22.33 -21.09 5.70
C HIS A 122 -23.25 -21.52 6.84
N ILE A 123 -23.59 -22.80 6.91
CA ILE A 123 -24.54 -23.36 7.88
C ILE A 123 -23.90 -23.55 9.25
N LEU A 124 -22.71 -24.17 9.31
CA LEU A 124 -22.07 -24.60 10.56
C LEU A 124 -21.26 -23.49 11.24
N HIS A 125 -20.59 -22.66 10.45
CA HIS A 125 -19.63 -21.69 10.95
C HIS A 125 -19.97 -20.26 10.61
N HIS A 126 -21.10 -20.01 9.95
CA HIS A 126 -21.56 -18.68 9.53
C HIS A 126 -20.48 -17.89 8.77
N ARG A 127 -19.78 -18.53 7.85
CA ARG A 127 -18.73 -17.91 7.04
C ARG A 127 -18.78 -18.36 5.58
N CYS A 128 -18.36 -17.48 4.69
CA CYS A 128 -18.29 -17.74 3.25
C CYS A 128 -16.83 -18.03 2.86
N LEU A 129 -16.52 -19.24 2.37
CA LEU A 129 -15.17 -19.60 1.93
C LEU A 129 -14.70 -18.75 0.76
N GLY A 130 -15.57 -18.48 -0.20
CA GLY A 130 -15.29 -17.56 -1.30
C GLY A 130 -14.94 -16.15 -0.83
N GLY A 131 -15.63 -15.65 0.21
CA GLY A 131 -15.31 -14.38 0.85
C GLY A 131 -13.97 -14.40 1.60
N MET A 132 -13.59 -15.53 2.20
CA MET A 132 -12.32 -15.67 2.93
C MET A 132 -11.10 -15.75 1.99
N GLN A 133 -11.25 -16.31 0.79
CA GLN A 133 -10.17 -16.40 -0.20
C GLN A 133 -9.91 -15.10 -0.95
N ASN A 134 -10.83 -14.14 -0.86
CA ASN A 134 -10.66 -12.84 -1.49
C ASN A 134 -10.13 -11.82 -0.49
N PRO A 135 -8.89 -11.41 -0.64
CA PRO A 135 -8.42 -10.27 0.11
C PRO A 135 -9.25 -9.04 -0.27
N VAL A 136 -9.66 -8.27 0.73
CA VAL A 136 -10.28 -6.96 0.54
C VAL A 136 -9.34 -6.11 -0.34
N PRO A 137 -9.79 -5.54 -1.47
CA PRO A 137 -8.87 -4.95 -2.46
C PRO A 137 -7.93 -3.88 -1.90
N CYS A 138 -8.40 -3.03 -0.99
CA CYS A 138 -7.56 -2.02 -0.35
C CYS A 138 -6.55 -2.63 0.63
N VAL A 139 -6.90 -3.70 1.34
CA VAL A 139 -5.99 -4.44 2.24
C VAL A 139 -4.93 -5.18 1.43
N ALA A 140 -5.34 -5.85 0.33
CA ALA A 140 -4.43 -6.59 -0.55
C ALA A 140 -3.37 -5.71 -1.22
N LEU A 141 -3.72 -4.45 -1.53
CA LEU A 141 -2.77 -3.49 -2.10
C LEU A 141 -1.92 -2.77 -1.05
N CYS A 142 -2.29 -2.85 0.22
CA CYS A 142 -1.45 -2.34 1.29
C CYS A 142 -0.29 -3.31 1.52
N PRO A 143 0.98 -2.92 1.32
CA PRO A 143 2.11 -3.82 1.56
C PRO A 143 2.14 -4.40 2.98
N ALA A 144 1.72 -3.63 3.99
CA ALA A 144 1.66 -4.07 5.39
C ALA A 144 0.36 -4.83 5.74
N GLY A 145 -0.62 -4.90 4.83
CA GLY A 145 -1.89 -5.60 5.06
C GLY A 145 -2.81 -4.96 6.10
N VAL A 146 -2.72 -3.64 6.29
CA VAL A 146 -3.53 -2.90 7.29
C VAL A 146 -5.02 -3.11 7.07
N ASP A 147 -5.77 -3.39 8.15
CA ASP A 147 -7.23 -3.52 8.11
C ASP A 147 -7.91 -2.16 7.85
N ILE A 148 -7.95 -1.78 6.58
CA ILE A 148 -8.48 -0.49 6.13
C ILE A 148 -9.98 -0.35 6.37
N PRO A 149 -10.85 -1.31 5.99
CA PRO A 149 -12.28 -1.19 6.27
C PRO A 149 -12.59 -1.10 7.75
N GLY A 150 -11.81 -1.79 8.58
CA GLY A 150 -11.97 -1.77 10.03
C GLY A 150 -11.69 -0.39 10.62
N TYR A 151 -10.54 0.21 10.34
CA TYR A 151 -10.26 1.55 10.90
C TYR A 151 -11.14 2.64 10.28
N VAL A 152 -11.55 2.54 9.01
CA VAL A 152 -12.51 3.47 8.42
C VAL A 152 -13.87 3.40 9.12
N ALA A 153 -14.31 2.19 9.49
CA ALA A 153 -15.54 2.02 10.27
C ALA A 153 -15.43 2.63 11.67
N LEU A 154 -14.27 2.48 12.31
CA LEU A 154 -14.00 3.08 13.62
C LEU A 154 -13.92 4.62 13.55
N VAL A 155 -13.39 5.18 12.47
CA VAL A 155 -13.44 6.64 12.22
C VAL A 155 -14.87 7.12 12.10
N LYS A 156 -15.72 6.42 11.33
CA LYS A 156 -17.15 6.73 11.21
C LYS A 156 -17.87 6.67 12.56
N ASP A 157 -17.44 5.79 13.44
CA ASP A 157 -18.01 5.58 14.77
C ASP A 157 -17.35 6.47 15.85
N HIS A 158 -16.54 7.46 15.44
CA HIS A 158 -15.78 8.39 16.30
C HIS A 158 -14.85 7.70 17.33
N ARG A 159 -14.40 6.48 17.03
CA ARG A 159 -13.51 5.67 17.87
C ARG A 159 -12.07 5.75 17.38
N TYR A 160 -11.49 6.94 17.39
CA TYR A 160 -10.18 7.22 16.75
C TYR A 160 -9.02 6.49 17.44
N ALA A 161 -9.03 6.38 18.75
CA ALA A 161 -8.03 5.62 19.49
C ALA A 161 -8.03 4.13 19.10
N ASP A 162 -9.21 3.53 18.93
CA ASP A 162 -9.36 2.15 18.47
C ASP A 162 -8.93 1.99 17.02
N ALA A 163 -9.19 2.99 16.17
CA ALA A 163 -8.70 3.01 14.80
C ALA A 163 -7.16 2.97 14.76
N VAL A 164 -6.48 3.75 15.60
CA VAL A 164 -5.02 3.76 15.70
C VAL A 164 -4.50 2.44 16.28
N ARG A 165 -5.14 1.85 17.30
CA ARG A 165 -4.79 0.52 17.82
C ARG A 165 -4.87 -0.54 16.72
N LEU A 166 -5.95 -0.53 15.94
CA LEU A 166 -6.14 -1.46 14.82
C LEU A 166 -5.06 -1.28 13.74
N ILE A 167 -4.70 -0.04 13.41
CA ILE A 167 -3.63 0.24 12.45
C ILE A 167 -2.28 -0.28 12.97
N ARG A 168 -1.96 -0.06 14.25
CA ARG A 168 -0.67 -0.48 14.86
C ARG A 168 -0.46 -1.99 14.88
N LYS A 169 -1.51 -2.77 14.80
CA LYS A 169 -1.39 -4.23 14.60
C LYS A 169 -0.52 -4.56 13.39
N ASP A 170 -0.67 -3.82 12.30
CA ASP A 170 0.01 -4.07 11.02
C ASP A 170 1.05 -3.00 10.65
N ASN A 171 1.01 -1.85 11.31
CA ASN A 171 1.83 -0.67 10.97
C ASN A 171 2.11 0.17 12.22
N PRO A 172 3.32 0.12 12.80
CA PRO A 172 3.68 0.88 13.99
C PRO A 172 3.93 2.36 13.72
N PHE A 173 3.86 2.80 12.44
CA PHE A 173 3.97 4.18 12.00
C PHE A 173 2.66 4.71 11.40
N PRO A 174 1.54 4.72 12.15
CA PRO A 174 0.27 5.22 11.64
C PRO A 174 0.35 6.67 11.18
N SER A 175 1.04 7.55 11.92
CA SER A 175 1.17 8.97 11.60
C SER A 175 2.04 9.19 10.35
N ALA A 176 3.21 8.55 10.25
CA ALA A 176 4.02 8.65 9.04
C ALA A 176 3.21 8.26 7.80
N CYS A 177 2.50 7.13 7.85
CA CYS A 177 1.66 6.70 6.73
C CYS A 177 0.40 7.56 6.52
N ALA A 178 -0.06 8.31 7.50
CA ALA A 178 -1.16 9.26 7.37
C ALA A 178 -0.73 10.53 6.61
N TYR A 179 0.51 10.98 6.84
CA TYR A 179 1.03 12.20 6.24
C TYR A 179 1.65 11.98 4.85
N ILE A 180 2.42 10.89 4.65
CA ILE A 180 3.30 10.76 3.47
C ILE A 180 3.15 9.46 2.68
N CYS A 181 2.21 8.58 2.99
CA CYS A 181 2.01 7.35 2.23
C CYS A 181 1.49 7.67 0.82
N GLU A 182 2.04 7.01 -0.20
CA GLU A 182 1.56 7.08 -1.59
C GLU A 182 0.21 6.38 -1.82
N HIS A 183 -0.44 5.91 -0.75
CA HIS A 183 -1.78 5.31 -0.69
C HIS A 183 -2.15 4.32 -1.83
N PRO A 184 -1.32 3.30 -2.13
CA PRO A 184 -1.62 2.33 -3.21
C PRO A 184 -2.96 1.61 -3.01
N CYS A 185 -3.44 1.53 -1.76
CA CYS A 185 -4.73 0.94 -1.40
C CYS A 185 -5.93 1.61 -2.10
N GLU A 186 -5.84 2.90 -2.45
CA GLU A 186 -6.90 3.64 -3.13
C GLU A 186 -7.06 3.24 -4.60
N ALA A 187 -5.99 2.74 -5.23
CA ALA A 187 -5.98 2.41 -6.65
C ALA A 187 -7.01 1.34 -7.05
N ARG A 188 -7.36 0.42 -6.13
CA ARG A 188 -8.38 -0.62 -6.35
C ARG A 188 -9.57 -0.51 -5.40
N CYS A 189 -9.82 0.67 -4.84
CA CYS A 189 -11.01 0.89 -4.05
C CYS A 189 -12.27 0.69 -4.92
N ARG A 190 -13.16 -0.23 -4.51
CA ARG A 190 -14.38 -0.55 -5.27
C ARG A 190 -15.39 0.60 -5.30
N ARG A 191 -15.27 1.56 -4.41
CA ARG A 191 -16.10 2.77 -4.45
C ARG A 191 -15.98 3.52 -5.79
N ARG A 192 -14.83 3.39 -6.48
CA ARG A 192 -14.64 3.92 -7.85
C ARG A 192 -15.67 3.46 -8.88
N MET A 193 -16.38 2.37 -8.61
CA MET A 193 -17.47 1.87 -9.47
C MET A 193 -18.76 2.70 -9.32
N ILE A 194 -18.85 3.53 -8.29
CA ILE A 194 -20.03 4.36 -7.98
C ILE A 194 -19.70 5.83 -8.25
N ASP A 195 -18.61 6.32 -7.70
CA ASP A 195 -18.09 7.68 -7.84
C ASP A 195 -16.55 7.66 -7.82
N ASP A 196 -15.89 8.03 -6.73
CA ASP A 196 -14.44 8.07 -6.59
C ASP A 196 -13.95 7.16 -5.47
N ALA A 197 -12.66 6.78 -5.50
CA ALA A 197 -12.04 6.04 -4.41
C ALA A 197 -12.18 6.78 -3.07
N ILE A 198 -12.34 6.03 -1.98
CA ILE A 198 -12.27 6.60 -0.62
C ILE A 198 -10.92 7.27 -0.40
N ASN A 199 -10.90 8.44 0.23
CA ASN A 199 -9.68 9.08 0.70
C ASN A 199 -9.18 8.36 1.96
N ILE A 200 -8.58 7.19 1.75
CA ILE A 200 -8.12 6.29 2.80
C ILE A 200 -7.00 6.93 3.62
N ARG A 201 -6.07 7.64 2.95
CA ARG A 201 -4.97 8.36 3.61
C ARG A 201 -5.50 9.51 4.45
N GLY A 202 -6.41 10.31 3.92
CA GLY A 202 -7.04 11.43 4.65
C GLY A 202 -7.81 10.98 5.89
N LEU A 203 -8.56 9.87 5.81
CA LEU A 203 -9.24 9.30 6.98
C LEU A 203 -8.26 8.74 8.02
N LYS A 204 -7.13 8.15 7.60
CA LYS A 204 -6.06 7.75 8.52
C LYS A 204 -5.45 8.97 9.22
N ARG A 205 -5.21 10.07 8.46
CA ARG A 205 -4.72 11.33 8.98
C ARG A 205 -5.66 11.88 10.04
N TYR A 206 -6.95 11.92 9.74
CA TYR A 206 -7.96 12.36 10.67
C TYR A 206 -7.97 11.51 11.96
N ALA A 207 -7.87 10.17 11.84
CA ALA A 207 -7.80 9.28 12.99
C ALA A 207 -6.59 9.57 13.90
N VAL A 208 -5.38 9.69 13.35
CA VAL A 208 -4.17 9.92 14.15
C VAL A 208 -4.14 11.31 14.79
N ASP A 209 -4.69 12.32 14.12
CA ASP A 209 -4.75 13.69 14.64
C ASP A 209 -5.76 13.82 15.82
N HIS A 210 -6.77 12.92 15.91
CA HIS A 210 -7.83 12.98 16.93
C HIS A 210 -7.80 11.82 17.95
N ALA A 211 -6.85 10.88 17.82
CA ALA A 211 -6.80 9.70 18.68
C ALA A 211 -6.31 10.01 20.13
N GLY A 212 -5.64 11.13 20.32
CA GLY A 212 -4.93 11.40 21.58
C GLY A 212 -3.79 10.41 21.84
N ASP A 213 -3.46 10.19 23.09
CA ASP A 213 -2.45 9.22 23.48
C ASP A 213 -3.03 7.80 23.44
N VAL A 214 -2.46 6.97 22.57
CA VAL A 214 -2.86 5.58 22.40
C VAL A 214 -1.74 4.67 22.91
N PRO A 215 -1.95 3.94 24.02
CA PRO A 215 -0.93 3.05 24.57
C PRO A 215 -0.64 1.88 23.61
N ASN A 216 0.60 1.40 23.65
CA ASN A 216 0.97 0.16 22.96
C ASN A 216 0.35 -1.07 23.64
N PRO A 217 0.18 -2.19 22.92
CA PRO A 217 -0.14 -3.47 23.52
C PRO A 217 0.91 -3.88 24.56
N SER A 218 0.52 -4.70 25.53
CA SER A 218 1.48 -5.29 26.47
C SER A 218 2.39 -6.28 25.74
N ASN A 219 3.67 -6.27 26.09
CA ASN A 219 4.62 -7.25 25.56
C ASN A 219 4.26 -8.67 26.06
N ALA A 220 4.56 -9.67 25.24
CA ALA A 220 4.57 -11.06 25.64
C ALA A 220 5.61 -11.32 26.75
N GLN A 221 5.56 -12.49 27.39
CA GLN A 221 6.55 -12.87 28.40
C GLN A 221 7.96 -12.88 27.80
N PRO A 222 8.99 -12.43 28.56
CA PRO A 222 10.35 -12.43 28.05
C PRO A 222 10.81 -13.82 27.56
N THR A 223 11.26 -13.88 26.31
CA THR A 223 11.73 -15.12 25.67
C THR A 223 13.16 -15.49 26.07
N GLY A 224 13.91 -14.55 26.65
CA GLY A 224 15.35 -14.71 26.92
C GLY A 224 16.24 -14.56 25.67
N LYS A 225 15.65 -14.32 24.48
CA LYS A 225 16.36 -14.14 23.22
C LYS A 225 16.71 -12.69 22.95
N THR A 226 17.83 -12.49 22.27
CA THR A 226 18.38 -11.17 21.94
C THR A 226 18.45 -10.97 20.44
N VAL A 227 17.96 -9.81 19.94
CA VAL A 227 17.99 -9.48 18.52
C VAL A 227 18.68 -8.13 18.30
N ALA A 228 19.62 -8.07 17.37
CA ALA A 228 20.19 -6.80 16.91
C ALA A 228 19.51 -6.34 15.62
N VAL A 229 19.10 -5.08 15.60
CA VAL A 229 18.55 -4.40 14.42
C VAL A 229 19.55 -3.34 13.97
N ILE A 230 20.00 -3.41 12.73
CA ILE A 230 20.99 -2.50 12.14
C ILE A 230 20.28 -1.51 11.24
N GLY A 231 20.11 -0.27 11.71
CA GLY A 231 19.37 0.81 11.08
C GLY A 231 18.10 1.20 11.82
N GLY A 232 18.01 2.46 12.23
CA GLY A 232 16.90 3.07 12.97
C GLY A 232 15.88 3.78 12.07
N GLY A 233 15.75 3.33 10.82
CA GLY A 233 14.72 3.78 9.88
C GLY A 233 13.38 3.02 10.06
N PRO A 234 12.36 3.31 9.22
CA PRO A 234 11.02 2.72 9.37
C PRO A 234 11.00 1.20 9.32
N GLY A 235 11.85 0.58 8.49
CA GLY A 235 11.95 -0.89 8.42
C GLY A 235 12.54 -1.51 9.69
N GLY A 236 13.64 -0.94 10.20
CA GLY A 236 14.30 -1.41 11.41
C GLY A 236 13.45 -1.20 12.66
N LEU A 237 12.89 0.00 12.83
CA LEU A 237 12.02 0.31 13.97
C LEU A 237 10.72 -0.51 13.95
N SER A 238 10.18 -0.85 12.76
CA SER A 238 9.02 -1.74 12.67
C SER A 238 9.36 -3.16 13.12
N ALA A 239 10.48 -3.71 12.68
CA ALA A 239 10.94 -5.02 13.16
C ALA A 239 11.19 -5.00 14.68
N ALA A 240 11.88 -3.96 15.16
CA ALA A 240 12.16 -3.79 16.59
C ALA A 240 10.89 -3.73 17.44
N TYR A 241 9.85 -2.99 16.97
CA TYR A 241 8.55 -2.88 17.63
C TYR A 241 7.89 -4.25 17.81
N TYR A 242 7.73 -5.01 16.73
CA TYR A 242 7.07 -6.30 16.80
C TYR A 242 7.86 -7.34 17.59
N LEU A 243 9.18 -7.40 17.40
CA LEU A 243 10.04 -8.30 18.17
C LEU A 243 10.00 -7.97 19.68
N SER A 244 9.94 -6.70 20.03
CA SER A 244 9.78 -6.28 21.44
C SER A 244 8.43 -6.70 22.00
N LEU A 245 7.32 -6.54 21.23
CA LEU A 245 6.00 -7.02 21.63
C LEU A 245 5.96 -8.54 21.80
N MET A 246 6.74 -9.28 20.99
CA MET A 246 6.90 -10.75 21.09
C MET A 246 7.79 -11.19 22.28
N GLY A 247 8.26 -10.26 23.11
CA GLY A 247 9.03 -10.55 24.32
C GLY A 247 10.53 -10.75 24.10
N HIS A 248 11.06 -10.45 22.92
CA HIS A 248 12.50 -10.50 22.66
C HIS A 248 13.19 -9.22 23.15
N LYS A 249 14.45 -9.35 23.59
CA LYS A 249 15.29 -8.19 23.94
C LYS A 249 15.91 -7.62 22.65
N VAL A 250 15.49 -6.43 22.24
CA VAL A 250 15.91 -5.80 20.99
C VAL A 250 16.86 -4.64 21.23
N THR A 251 17.96 -4.60 20.48
CA THR A 251 18.90 -3.47 20.43
C THR A 251 19.00 -2.93 19.01
N VAL A 252 18.68 -1.65 18.80
CA VAL A 252 18.79 -0.95 17.53
C VAL A 252 20.13 -0.22 17.47
N PHE A 253 20.90 -0.44 16.42
CA PHE A 253 22.13 0.27 16.10
C PHE A 253 21.88 1.26 14.97
N GLU A 254 22.10 2.55 15.20
CA GLU A 254 21.88 3.62 14.24
C GLU A 254 23.15 4.48 14.10
N GLN A 255 23.61 4.66 12.85
CA GLN A 255 24.80 5.45 12.56
C GLN A 255 24.65 6.94 12.84
N ARG A 256 23.41 7.46 12.77
CA ARG A 256 23.14 8.87 13.00
C ARG A 256 22.79 9.14 14.46
N SER A 257 22.82 10.44 14.81
CA SER A 257 22.48 10.90 16.16
C SER A 257 20.99 10.76 16.49
N LYS A 258 20.10 10.76 15.47
CA LYS A 258 18.64 10.70 15.64
C LYS A 258 18.06 9.55 14.82
N LEU A 259 17.04 8.89 15.36
CA LEU A 259 16.27 7.86 14.69
C LEU A 259 15.29 8.43 13.64
N GLY A 260 14.76 7.56 12.81
CA GLY A 260 13.74 7.86 11.81
C GLY A 260 14.18 7.61 10.37
N GLY A 261 15.49 7.46 10.11
CA GLY A 261 16.00 7.19 8.76
C GLY A 261 15.47 8.19 7.74
N MET A 262 15.02 7.73 6.57
CA MET A 262 14.51 8.62 5.51
C MET A 262 13.25 9.42 5.87
N LEU A 263 12.49 9.03 6.90
CA LEU A 263 11.40 9.84 7.43
C LEU A 263 11.89 11.18 7.99
N ARG A 264 13.11 11.22 8.53
CA ARG A 264 13.75 12.42 9.07
C ARG A 264 14.67 13.09 8.05
N TYR A 265 15.52 12.29 7.40
CA TYR A 265 16.63 12.76 6.58
C TYR A 265 16.33 12.85 5.09
N GLY A 266 15.13 12.43 4.67
CA GLY A 266 14.68 12.47 3.28
C GLY A 266 13.36 13.19 3.06
N ILE A 267 12.50 13.28 4.08
CA ILE A 267 11.19 13.91 4.00
C ILE A 267 11.23 15.28 4.70
N PRO A 268 10.90 16.40 4.05
CA PRO A 268 10.87 17.71 4.68
C PRO A 268 9.80 17.82 5.79
N SER A 269 10.05 18.69 6.78
CA SER A 269 9.15 18.88 7.93
C SER A 269 7.79 19.48 7.55
N TYR A 270 7.71 20.23 6.47
CA TYR A 270 6.43 20.76 5.98
C TYR A 270 5.48 19.66 5.45
N ARG A 271 6.01 18.48 5.07
CA ARG A 271 5.22 17.29 4.73
C ARG A 271 4.97 16.40 5.93
N PHE A 272 5.97 16.24 6.78
CA PHE A 272 5.88 15.42 7.99
C PHE A 272 6.55 16.10 9.18
N PRO A 273 5.79 16.78 10.06
CA PRO A 273 6.32 17.51 11.21
C PRO A 273 7.18 16.65 12.13
N ARG A 274 8.30 17.20 12.57
CA ARG A 274 9.29 16.47 13.40
C ARG A 274 8.74 16.05 14.73
N GLU A 275 7.91 16.87 15.37
CA GLU A 275 7.26 16.58 16.66
C GLU A 275 6.37 15.35 16.59
N ILE A 276 5.70 15.14 15.44
CA ILE A 276 4.85 13.97 15.21
C ILE A 276 5.69 12.72 15.00
N LEU A 277 6.78 12.83 14.21
CA LEU A 277 7.73 11.74 14.01
C LEU A 277 8.37 11.32 15.36
N ASP A 278 8.79 12.29 16.16
CA ASP A 278 9.46 12.01 17.44
C ASP A 278 8.52 11.31 18.41
N LYS A 279 7.27 11.77 18.55
CA LYS A 279 6.24 11.10 19.36
C LYS A 279 5.97 9.66 18.90
N GLU A 280 5.94 9.43 17.58
CA GLU A 280 5.72 8.10 17.03
C GLU A 280 6.90 7.17 17.33
N ILE A 281 8.14 7.65 17.19
CA ILE A 281 9.35 6.92 17.59
C ILE A 281 9.37 6.66 19.08
N GLU A 282 9.07 7.64 19.92
CA GLU A 282 8.96 7.47 21.39
C GLU A 282 7.94 6.39 21.76
N SER A 283 6.78 6.37 21.09
CA SER A 283 5.79 5.32 21.28
C SER A 283 6.35 3.93 20.92
N ILE A 284 7.08 3.80 19.84
CA ILE A 284 7.75 2.54 19.46
C ILE A 284 8.76 2.13 20.52
N LEU A 285 9.62 3.04 20.96
CA LEU A 285 10.66 2.77 21.96
C LEU A 285 10.10 2.42 23.34
N SER A 286 8.90 2.90 23.67
CA SER A 286 8.24 2.62 24.95
C SER A 286 7.92 1.13 25.16
N THR A 287 8.04 0.29 24.11
CA THR A 287 7.94 -1.17 24.23
C THR A 287 9.18 -1.83 24.86
N GLY A 288 10.24 -1.06 25.17
CA GLY A 288 11.44 -1.55 25.84
C GLY A 288 12.65 -1.80 24.92
N ILE A 289 12.67 -1.16 23.77
CA ILE A 289 13.77 -1.27 22.79
C ILE A 289 14.98 -0.47 23.27
N GLU A 290 16.16 -1.12 23.32
CA GLU A 290 17.45 -0.46 23.54
C GLU A 290 17.94 0.20 22.25
N VAL A 291 18.47 1.43 22.33
CA VAL A 291 18.98 2.17 21.17
C VAL A 291 20.43 2.59 21.37
N LYS A 292 21.24 2.42 20.33
CA LYS A 292 22.63 2.90 20.26
C LYS A 292 22.79 3.76 19.01
N THR A 293 22.72 5.07 19.19
CA THR A 293 22.96 6.06 18.11
C THR A 293 24.42 6.40 17.97
N GLY A 294 24.82 6.92 16.79
CA GLY A 294 26.20 7.26 16.48
C GLY A 294 27.11 6.04 16.34
N ILE A 295 26.54 4.86 16.05
CA ILE A 295 27.28 3.61 15.88
C ILE A 295 27.11 3.09 14.46
N THR A 296 28.19 3.10 13.69
CA THR A 296 28.24 2.55 12.33
C THR A 296 28.72 1.11 12.37
N VAL A 297 27.83 0.19 11.99
CA VAL A 297 28.19 -1.23 11.85
C VAL A 297 29.11 -1.39 10.64
N GLY A 298 30.23 -2.06 10.85
CA GLY A 298 31.31 -2.19 9.86
C GLY A 298 32.52 -1.33 10.15
N SER A 299 32.38 -0.25 10.97
CA SER A 299 33.52 0.59 11.41
C SER A 299 33.64 0.65 12.94
N ASP A 300 32.60 1.03 13.66
CA ASP A 300 32.64 1.15 15.14
C ASP A 300 32.41 -0.18 15.85
N VAL A 301 31.60 -1.03 15.26
CA VAL A 301 31.35 -2.41 15.67
C VAL A 301 31.30 -3.30 14.43
N SER A 302 32.02 -4.41 14.45
CA SER A 302 32.00 -5.32 13.30
C SER A 302 30.69 -6.12 13.24
N PHE A 303 30.28 -6.48 12.01
CA PHE A 303 29.12 -7.35 11.81
C PHE A 303 29.27 -8.71 12.50
N ASP A 304 30.48 -9.28 12.46
CA ASP A 304 30.76 -10.59 13.09
C ASP A 304 30.70 -10.53 14.62
N GLU A 305 31.08 -9.41 15.25
CA GLU A 305 30.87 -9.20 16.69
C GLU A 305 29.38 -9.23 17.05
N LEU A 306 28.54 -8.56 16.27
CA LEU A 306 27.09 -8.58 16.48
C LEU A 306 26.53 -10.00 16.27
N LYS A 307 26.96 -10.69 15.22
CA LYS A 307 26.52 -12.04 14.91
C LYS A 307 26.87 -13.05 16.01
N ASN A 308 27.99 -12.89 16.67
CA ASN A 308 28.40 -13.74 17.79
C ASN A 308 27.71 -13.39 19.12
N LYS A 309 27.19 -12.17 19.24
CA LYS A 309 26.61 -11.65 20.48
C LYS A 309 25.10 -11.79 20.58
N TYR A 310 24.40 -11.72 19.45
CA TYR A 310 22.94 -11.77 19.37
C TYR A 310 22.44 -13.07 18.76
N ASP A 311 21.27 -13.54 19.18
CA ASP A 311 20.65 -14.78 18.67
C ASP A 311 20.16 -14.63 17.22
N ALA A 312 19.77 -13.40 16.82
CA ALA A 312 19.42 -13.06 15.45
C ALA A 312 19.75 -11.61 15.11
N LEU A 313 19.92 -11.32 13.81
CA LEU A 313 20.21 -9.97 13.29
C LEU A 313 19.23 -9.60 12.18
N TYR A 314 18.83 -8.33 12.17
CA TYR A 314 18.08 -7.73 11.07
C TYR A 314 18.80 -6.51 10.48
N ILE A 315 19.14 -6.56 9.19
CA ILE A 315 19.80 -5.48 8.45
C ILE A 315 18.75 -4.63 7.74
N ALA A 316 18.59 -3.37 8.15
CA ALA A 316 17.62 -2.41 7.64
C ALA A 316 18.25 -1.04 7.38
N ILE A 317 19.44 -1.02 6.80
CA ILE A 317 20.27 0.19 6.58
C ILE A 317 19.70 1.16 5.53
N GLY A 318 18.67 0.75 4.77
CA GLY A 318 18.01 1.61 3.78
C GLY A 318 18.89 1.95 2.57
N ALA A 319 18.61 3.11 1.94
CA ALA A 319 19.34 3.67 0.80
C ALA A 319 19.62 5.15 1.08
N HIS A 320 20.89 5.48 1.36
CA HIS A 320 21.30 6.79 1.88
C HIS A 320 22.40 7.48 1.07
N THR A 321 22.89 6.85 0.01
CA THR A 321 23.90 7.45 -0.88
C THR A 321 23.21 8.01 -2.13
N ASP A 322 23.87 8.94 -2.79
CA ASP A 322 23.41 9.54 -4.02
C ASP A 322 23.83 8.73 -5.26
N LYS A 323 23.17 9.00 -6.36
CA LYS A 323 23.58 8.56 -7.70
C LYS A 323 24.06 9.76 -8.48
N LYS A 324 25.26 9.61 -9.07
CA LYS A 324 25.83 10.62 -9.94
C LYS A 324 25.25 10.54 -11.35
N THR A 325 25.21 11.69 -12.03
CA THR A 325 24.76 11.78 -13.44
C THR A 325 25.83 11.27 -14.40
N GLY A 326 27.10 11.39 -14.04
CA GLY A 326 28.26 11.05 -14.87
C GLY A 326 28.53 12.07 -16.00
N ILE A 327 27.97 13.30 -15.89
CA ILE A 327 28.18 14.35 -16.88
C ILE A 327 29.40 15.20 -16.53
N GLU A 328 29.97 15.85 -17.54
CA GLU A 328 31.10 16.77 -17.37
C GLU A 328 30.70 17.93 -16.44
N GLY A 329 31.59 18.30 -15.51
CA GLY A 329 31.37 19.37 -14.55
C GLY A 329 30.59 18.96 -13.28
N GLU A 330 30.21 17.70 -13.11
CA GLU A 330 29.43 17.23 -11.95
C GLU A 330 30.14 17.43 -10.60
N ASN A 331 31.50 17.55 -10.60
CA ASN A 331 32.25 17.77 -9.38
C ASN A 331 32.58 19.25 -9.12
N SER A 332 31.98 20.19 -9.85
CA SER A 332 32.16 21.64 -9.66
C SER A 332 31.60 22.11 -8.32
N GLU A 333 32.18 23.15 -7.74
CA GLU A 333 31.64 23.82 -6.56
C GLU A 333 30.20 24.34 -6.87
N GLY A 334 29.26 24.13 -5.97
CA GLY A 334 27.83 24.45 -6.19
C GLY A 334 27.02 23.27 -6.77
N VAL A 335 27.64 22.14 -7.06
CA VAL A 335 26.92 20.90 -7.37
C VAL A 335 26.79 20.05 -6.11
N MET A 336 25.57 19.66 -5.75
CA MET A 336 25.31 18.84 -4.56
C MET A 336 24.29 17.74 -4.81
N SER A 337 24.29 16.75 -3.94
CA SER A 337 23.29 15.69 -3.92
C SER A 337 22.00 16.14 -3.23
N ALA A 338 20.85 15.70 -3.74
CA ALA A 338 19.55 15.84 -3.06
C ALA A 338 19.56 15.18 -1.68
N VAL A 339 20.25 14.05 -1.54
CA VAL A 339 20.38 13.33 -0.27
C VAL A 339 21.15 14.13 0.76
N GLU A 340 22.26 14.78 0.35
CA GLU A 340 23.05 15.65 1.23
C GLU A 340 22.25 16.87 1.69
N MET A 341 21.57 17.55 0.77
CA MET A 341 20.74 18.70 1.10
C MET A 341 19.63 18.34 2.10
N LEU A 342 18.83 17.30 1.80
CA LEU A 342 17.72 16.89 2.67
C LEU A 342 18.24 16.37 4.02
N ARG A 343 19.39 15.73 4.04
CA ARG A 343 20.06 15.29 5.26
C ARG A 343 20.45 16.48 6.13
N ALA A 344 21.07 17.50 5.56
CA ALA A 344 21.44 18.72 6.29
C ALA A 344 20.19 19.38 6.92
N ILE A 345 19.07 19.46 6.18
CA ILE A 345 17.77 19.91 6.69
C ILE A 345 17.29 19.01 7.85
N GLY A 346 17.44 17.70 7.72
CA GLY A 346 17.08 16.71 8.76
C GLY A 346 17.93 16.81 10.04
N ASP A 347 19.16 17.30 9.92
CA ASP A 347 20.09 17.59 11.03
C ASP A 347 19.93 19.03 11.56
N ASP A 348 18.86 19.74 11.17
CA ASP A 348 18.58 21.15 11.53
C ASP A 348 19.67 22.15 11.02
N SER A 349 20.45 21.74 10.02
CA SER A 349 21.48 22.55 9.35
C SER A 349 20.94 23.04 7.99
N LEU A 350 20.20 24.15 8.00
CA LEU A 350 19.57 24.68 6.81
C LEU A 350 20.59 25.36 5.88
N PRO A 351 20.72 24.92 4.61
CA PRO A 351 21.50 25.64 3.60
C PRO A 351 20.90 27.03 3.34
N ASP A 352 21.74 28.01 3.05
CA ASP A 352 21.29 29.35 2.63
C ASP A 352 21.29 29.49 1.09
N PHE A 353 20.10 29.60 0.52
CA PHE A 353 19.89 29.77 -0.91
C PHE A 353 19.39 31.17 -1.26
N THR A 354 19.47 32.11 -0.32
CA THR A 354 18.97 33.49 -0.52
C THR A 354 19.55 34.11 -1.77
N GLY A 355 18.65 34.50 -2.68
CA GLY A 355 18.96 35.20 -3.92
C GLY A 355 19.59 34.35 -5.03
N LYS A 356 19.83 33.05 -4.82
CA LYS A 356 20.46 32.13 -5.78
C LYS A 356 19.47 31.55 -6.79
N GLU A 357 19.98 31.19 -7.95
CA GLU A 357 19.28 30.40 -8.97
C GLU A 357 19.63 28.93 -8.79
N ILE A 358 18.61 28.10 -8.56
CA ILE A 358 18.76 26.67 -8.27
C ILE A 358 18.23 25.87 -9.45
N VAL A 359 18.99 24.87 -9.91
CA VAL A 359 18.56 23.87 -10.86
C VAL A 359 18.51 22.51 -10.18
N VAL A 360 17.35 21.84 -10.22
CA VAL A 360 17.16 20.47 -9.69
C VAL A 360 17.01 19.50 -10.85
N ILE A 361 17.86 18.47 -10.88
CA ILE A 361 17.82 17.42 -11.91
C ILE A 361 17.07 16.21 -11.39
N GLY A 362 15.86 15.97 -11.89
CA GLY A 362 15.07 14.82 -11.49
C GLY A 362 13.57 14.97 -11.73
N GLY A 363 12.79 13.92 -11.51
CA GLY A 363 11.32 13.92 -11.72
C GLY A 363 10.59 12.96 -10.78
N GLY A 364 11.19 12.61 -9.65
CA GLY A 364 10.56 11.84 -8.57
C GLY A 364 10.16 12.72 -7.38
N ASN A 365 9.51 12.13 -6.37
CA ASN A 365 9.08 12.84 -5.16
C ASN A 365 10.24 13.57 -4.47
N VAL A 366 11.45 12.98 -4.44
CA VAL A 366 12.65 13.62 -3.89
C VAL A 366 12.98 14.93 -4.63
N ALA A 367 12.85 14.96 -5.97
CA ALA A 367 13.09 16.18 -6.74
C ALA A 367 12.06 17.28 -6.40
N MET A 368 10.79 16.91 -6.20
CA MET A 368 9.75 17.85 -5.77
C MET A 368 10.04 18.39 -4.37
N ASP A 369 10.42 17.52 -3.43
CA ASP A 369 10.80 17.91 -2.07
C ASP A 369 11.99 18.87 -2.06
N VAL A 370 13.01 18.61 -2.88
CA VAL A 370 14.19 19.49 -3.04
C VAL A 370 13.81 20.84 -3.65
N CYS A 371 12.99 20.85 -4.71
CA CYS A 371 12.52 22.09 -5.34
C CYS A 371 11.76 22.97 -4.34
N ARG A 372 10.77 22.40 -3.67
CA ARG A 372 9.93 23.09 -2.69
C ARG A 372 10.72 23.55 -1.46
N SER A 373 11.71 22.75 -1.02
CA SER A 373 12.63 23.14 0.06
C SER A 373 13.54 24.30 -0.39
N SER A 374 14.06 24.27 -1.63
CA SER A 374 14.90 25.36 -2.16
C SER A 374 14.17 26.71 -2.20
N VAL A 375 12.86 26.71 -2.56
CA VAL A 375 12.02 27.91 -2.48
C VAL A 375 11.96 28.45 -1.05
N ARG A 376 11.73 27.57 -0.06
CA ARG A 376 11.66 27.92 1.38
C ARG A 376 12.99 28.43 1.94
N LEU A 377 14.09 28.00 1.36
CA LEU A 377 15.45 28.43 1.73
C LEU A 377 15.86 29.75 1.05
N GLY A 378 14.93 30.45 0.39
CA GLY A 378 15.12 31.79 -0.13
C GLY A 378 15.68 31.87 -1.56
N ALA A 379 15.65 30.77 -2.32
CA ALA A 379 16.07 30.80 -3.72
C ALA A 379 15.28 31.85 -4.53
N ARG A 380 15.97 32.64 -5.34
CA ARG A 380 15.37 33.62 -6.25
C ARG A 380 14.57 32.95 -7.38
N LYS A 381 15.12 31.85 -7.89
CA LYS A 381 14.52 31.04 -8.95
C LYS A 381 14.86 29.57 -8.72
N VAL A 382 13.88 28.68 -8.91
CA VAL A 382 14.09 27.24 -8.89
C VAL A 382 13.55 26.66 -10.20
N SER A 383 14.40 25.90 -10.92
CA SER A 383 14.04 25.19 -12.15
C SER A 383 14.24 23.69 -11.98
N CYS A 384 13.21 22.90 -12.23
CA CYS A 384 13.26 21.45 -12.20
C CYS A 384 13.44 20.91 -13.62
N VAL A 385 14.58 20.26 -13.89
CA VAL A 385 14.93 19.74 -15.22
C VAL A 385 14.67 18.23 -15.28
N TYR A 386 13.84 17.84 -16.24
CA TYR A 386 13.45 16.45 -16.41
C TYR A 386 13.51 15.98 -17.87
N ARG A 387 14.11 14.82 -18.10
CA ARG A 387 14.36 14.30 -19.47
C ARG A 387 13.14 13.74 -20.20
N ARG A 388 12.00 13.55 -19.53
CA ARG A 388 10.71 13.09 -20.11
C ARG A 388 9.64 14.16 -19.97
N ARG A 389 8.40 13.84 -20.34
CA ARG A 389 7.25 14.72 -20.15
C ARG A 389 6.87 14.79 -18.67
N GLN A 390 6.12 15.79 -18.28
CA GLN A 390 5.52 15.90 -16.95
C GLN A 390 4.66 14.67 -16.61
N ALA A 391 3.85 14.18 -17.55
CA ALA A 391 3.02 12.99 -17.37
C ALA A 391 3.83 11.68 -17.15
N ASP A 392 5.13 11.68 -17.47
CA ASP A 392 6.02 10.52 -17.28
C ASP A 392 6.83 10.63 -15.98
N MET A 393 6.59 11.64 -15.15
CA MET A 393 7.22 11.80 -13.84
C MET A 393 6.79 10.68 -12.90
N THR A 394 7.71 10.25 -12.04
CA THR A 394 7.41 9.26 -10.99
C THR A 394 6.95 9.91 -9.69
N ALA A 395 7.01 11.23 -9.60
CA ALA A 395 6.40 11.99 -8.52
C ALA A 395 4.87 11.89 -8.57
N LEU A 396 4.22 11.96 -7.41
CA LEU A 396 2.76 12.03 -7.34
C LEU A 396 2.27 13.30 -8.07
N PRO A 397 1.16 13.22 -8.82
CA PRO A 397 0.61 14.39 -9.54
C PRO A 397 0.43 15.60 -8.63
N GLU A 398 -0.08 15.40 -7.42
CA GLU A 398 -0.33 16.44 -6.42
C GLU A 398 0.97 17.13 -5.99
N GLU A 399 2.08 16.39 -5.89
CA GLU A 399 3.39 16.98 -5.54
C GLU A 399 3.96 17.80 -6.70
N VAL A 400 3.73 17.37 -7.93
CA VAL A 400 4.15 18.15 -9.12
C VAL A 400 3.33 19.44 -9.22
N GLU A 401 2.01 19.36 -9.06
CA GLU A 401 1.12 20.53 -9.06
C GLU A 401 1.45 21.50 -7.93
N GLY A 402 1.67 20.97 -6.72
CA GLY A 402 2.10 21.76 -5.56
C GLY A 402 3.43 22.47 -5.78
N THR A 403 4.39 21.82 -6.44
CA THR A 403 5.70 22.37 -6.79
C THR A 403 5.58 23.54 -7.77
N ILE A 404 4.77 23.36 -8.82
CA ILE A 404 4.49 24.44 -9.80
C ILE A 404 3.76 25.61 -9.13
N ALA A 405 2.76 25.33 -8.29
CA ALA A 405 2.00 26.36 -7.58
C ALA A 405 2.88 27.22 -6.64
N GLU A 406 3.95 26.65 -6.09
CA GLU A 406 4.93 27.36 -5.26
C GLU A 406 5.94 28.18 -6.08
N GLY A 407 5.86 28.18 -7.41
CA GLY A 407 6.61 29.04 -8.32
C GLY A 407 7.85 28.39 -8.94
N VAL A 408 7.98 27.07 -8.87
CA VAL A 408 9.08 26.33 -9.52
C VAL A 408 8.80 26.20 -11.02
N GLU A 409 9.79 26.53 -11.83
CA GLU A 409 9.76 26.33 -13.29
C GLU A 409 10.04 24.87 -13.64
N LEU A 410 9.14 24.24 -14.41
CA LEU A 410 9.32 22.87 -14.84
C LEU A 410 9.85 22.82 -16.29
N VAL A 411 11.11 22.38 -16.46
CA VAL A 411 11.78 22.24 -17.75
C VAL A 411 11.79 20.76 -18.14
N THR A 412 10.76 20.34 -18.88
CA THR A 412 10.60 18.95 -19.32
C THR A 412 11.22 18.68 -20.70
N LEU A 413 11.41 17.40 -21.06
CA LEU A 413 12.04 16.96 -22.29
C LEU A 413 13.44 17.57 -22.46
N ALA A 414 14.19 17.69 -21.38
CA ALA A 414 15.54 18.24 -21.32
C ALA A 414 16.46 17.29 -20.56
N ALA A 415 17.40 16.65 -21.26
CA ALA A 415 18.37 15.75 -20.66
C ALA A 415 19.65 16.48 -20.32
N PRO A 416 20.16 16.43 -19.08
CA PRO A 416 21.44 17.02 -18.70
C PRO A 416 22.59 16.49 -19.57
N VAL A 417 23.49 17.37 -20.01
CA VAL A 417 24.65 17.03 -20.84
C VAL A 417 25.96 17.36 -20.16
N ARG A 418 26.08 18.59 -19.65
CA ARG A 418 27.26 19.07 -18.93
C ARG A 418 26.88 20.23 -18.02
N ILE A 419 27.74 20.47 -17.05
CA ILE A 419 27.69 21.63 -16.15
C ILE A 419 28.81 22.60 -16.55
N GLU A 420 28.46 23.85 -16.79
CA GLU A 420 29.38 24.94 -17.04
C GLU A 420 29.87 25.50 -15.71
N ALA A 421 31.17 25.64 -15.58
CA ALA A 421 31.78 26.26 -14.42
C ALA A 421 32.64 27.48 -14.82
N ASP A 422 32.79 28.42 -13.88
CA ASP A 422 33.65 29.59 -14.02
C ASP A 422 35.14 29.22 -13.85
N GLU A 423 36.03 30.21 -13.97
CA GLU A 423 37.48 30.06 -13.80
C GLU A 423 37.88 29.57 -12.41
N ASN A 424 37.00 29.70 -11.40
CA ASN A 424 37.21 29.24 -10.03
C ASN A 424 36.63 27.83 -9.79
N GLY A 425 36.05 27.20 -10.81
CA GLY A 425 35.45 25.88 -10.72
C GLY A 425 34.04 25.89 -10.12
N ARG A 426 33.35 27.04 -10.06
CA ARG A 426 31.98 27.17 -9.55
C ARG A 426 30.97 26.99 -10.67
N ALA A 427 29.93 26.22 -10.43
CA ALA A 427 28.84 26.04 -11.37
C ALA A 427 28.14 27.37 -11.72
N THR A 428 27.89 27.60 -13.02
CA THR A 428 27.23 28.80 -13.55
C THR A 428 26.02 28.47 -14.41
N ALA A 429 25.91 27.27 -14.96
CA ALA A 429 24.77 26.81 -15.74
C ALA A 429 24.74 25.29 -15.90
N LEU A 430 23.55 24.76 -16.12
CA LEU A 430 23.33 23.43 -16.66
C LEU A 430 23.05 23.53 -18.16
N TRP A 431 23.76 22.75 -18.97
CA TRP A 431 23.43 22.55 -20.37
C TRP A 431 22.60 21.28 -20.52
N ALA A 432 21.47 21.40 -21.19
CA ALA A 432 20.55 20.29 -21.40
C ALA A 432 20.21 20.12 -22.88
N GLN A 433 20.21 18.88 -23.35
CA GLN A 433 19.80 18.51 -24.70
C GLN A 433 18.28 18.35 -24.76
N PRO A 434 17.55 19.09 -25.59
CA PRO A 434 16.14 18.85 -25.83
C PRO A 434 15.87 17.41 -26.30
N GLN A 435 14.76 16.84 -25.83
CA GLN A 435 14.38 15.46 -26.10
C GLN A 435 13.06 15.39 -26.87
N ILE A 436 12.87 14.30 -27.58
CA ILE A 436 11.58 13.84 -28.13
C ILE A 436 11.22 12.51 -27.50
N ILE A 437 9.97 12.12 -27.63
CA ILE A 437 9.48 10.83 -27.18
C ILE A 437 9.79 9.78 -28.23
N GLY A 438 10.61 8.79 -27.87
CA GLY A 438 10.93 7.62 -28.66
C GLY A 438 10.08 6.39 -28.30
N THR A 439 10.66 5.20 -28.48
CA THR A 439 10.02 3.91 -28.20
C THR A 439 9.77 3.73 -26.70
N ILE A 440 8.83 2.83 -26.37
CA ILE A 440 8.52 2.47 -24.97
C ILE A 440 9.61 1.54 -24.41
N ASP A 441 10.10 1.84 -23.20
CA ASP A 441 11.06 0.98 -22.50
C ASP A 441 10.40 -0.29 -21.91
N ALA A 442 11.21 -1.23 -21.42
CA ALA A 442 10.70 -2.48 -20.80
C ALA A 442 9.81 -2.26 -19.56
N ALA A 443 9.82 -1.07 -18.97
CA ALA A 443 8.95 -0.68 -17.87
C ALA A 443 7.67 0.03 -18.33
N GLY A 444 7.38 0.06 -19.63
CA GLY A 444 6.19 0.69 -20.21
C GLY A 444 6.26 2.21 -20.30
N ARG A 445 7.45 2.84 -20.12
CA ARG A 445 7.62 4.30 -20.16
C ARG A 445 8.28 4.75 -21.45
N PRO A 446 7.87 5.92 -22.00
CA PRO A 446 8.48 6.48 -23.20
C PRO A 446 9.99 6.73 -22.99
N ARG A 447 10.82 6.21 -23.89
CA ARG A 447 12.26 6.43 -23.88
C ARG A 447 12.55 7.81 -24.47
N PRO A 448 13.31 8.68 -23.76
CA PRO A 448 13.69 9.97 -24.32
C PRO A 448 14.76 9.75 -25.40
N GLU A 449 14.63 10.45 -26.52
CA GLU A 449 15.58 10.46 -27.64
C GLU A 449 16.00 11.90 -27.95
N LYS A 450 17.24 12.08 -28.43
CA LYS A 450 17.79 13.40 -28.76
C LYS A 450 16.96 14.08 -29.85
N ALA A 451 16.47 15.27 -29.59
CA ALA A 451 15.84 16.11 -30.61
C ALA A 451 16.90 16.76 -31.51
N ALA A 452 16.53 17.03 -32.78
CA ALA A 452 17.36 17.79 -33.71
C ALA A 452 17.25 19.31 -33.39
N ARG A 453 17.64 19.70 -32.19
CA ARG A 453 17.66 21.09 -31.68
C ARG A 453 18.94 21.32 -30.90
N ASP A 454 19.37 22.57 -30.85
CA ASP A 454 20.55 22.98 -30.08
C ASP A 454 20.31 22.77 -28.58
N GLU A 455 21.38 22.56 -27.83
CA GLU A 455 21.40 22.49 -26.40
C GLU A 455 20.92 23.82 -25.78
N ILE A 456 20.19 23.74 -24.69
CA ILE A 456 19.70 24.89 -23.93
C ILE A 456 20.58 25.11 -22.71
N ARG A 457 20.93 26.39 -22.47
CA ARG A 457 21.67 26.82 -21.30
C ARG A 457 20.70 27.30 -20.24
N ILE A 458 20.74 26.69 -19.06
CA ILE A 458 19.92 27.02 -17.90
C ILE A 458 20.84 27.59 -16.82
N PRO A 459 20.81 28.89 -16.53
CA PRO A 459 21.64 29.49 -15.49
C PRO A 459 21.39 28.87 -14.12
N ALA A 460 22.44 28.69 -13.33
CA ALA A 460 22.36 28.12 -11.99
C ALA A 460 23.58 28.50 -11.16
N ASP A 461 23.35 28.99 -9.94
CA ASP A 461 24.39 29.15 -8.92
C ASP A 461 24.61 27.84 -8.17
N ILE A 462 23.55 27.00 -8.06
CA ILE A 462 23.59 25.69 -7.42
C ILE A 462 22.81 24.68 -8.28
N ILE A 463 23.38 23.51 -8.45
CA ILE A 463 22.76 22.39 -9.16
C ILE A 463 22.60 21.21 -8.19
N ILE A 464 21.35 20.72 -8.03
CA ILE A 464 21.02 19.64 -7.09
C ILE A 464 20.61 18.40 -7.87
N VAL A 465 21.34 17.30 -7.67
CA VAL A 465 21.13 16.04 -8.39
C VAL A 465 20.17 15.15 -7.61
N ALA A 466 18.97 14.87 -8.17
CA ALA A 466 17.88 14.11 -7.57
C ALA A 466 17.43 12.92 -8.45
N ILE A 467 18.39 12.11 -8.96
CA ILE A 467 18.13 11.02 -9.91
C ILE A 467 18.05 9.63 -9.28
N GLY A 468 18.02 9.54 -7.98
CA GLY A 468 17.89 8.30 -7.21
C GLY A 468 18.89 8.17 -6.10
N GLN A 469 18.74 7.09 -5.34
CA GLN A 469 19.53 6.78 -4.15
C GLN A 469 20.26 5.45 -4.31
N GLY A 470 21.36 5.28 -3.58
CA GLY A 470 22.14 4.06 -3.49
C GLY A 470 22.21 3.52 -2.07
N ILE A 471 22.77 2.34 -1.92
CA ILE A 471 22.91 1.63 -0.66
C ILE A 471 24.39 1.56 -0.32
N GLU A 472 24.75 1.87 0.94
CA GLU A 472 26.12 1.76 1.45
C GLU A 472 26.34 0.34 2.00
N THR A 473 27.02 -0.49 1.21
CA THR A 473 27.25 -1.91 1.56
C THR A 473 28.66 -2.21 2.05
N HIS A 474 29.60 -1.23 1.99
CA HIS A 474 31.04 -1.47 2.27
C HIS A 474 31.32 -2.05 3.67
N GLY A 475 30.52 -1.72 4.68
CA GLY A 475 30.66 -2.28 6.03
C GLY A 475 30.34 -3.78 6.13
N PHE A 476 29.78 -4.39 5.08
CA PHE A 476 29.31 -5.78 5.06
C PHE A 476 30.06 -6.69 4.07
N GLU A 477 30.93 -6.13 3.24
CA GLU A 477 31.65 -6.89 2.19
C GLU A 477 32.54 -8.01 2.74
N GLN A 478 33.14 -7.80 3.92
CA GLN A 478 33.99 -8.79 4.56
C GLN A 478 33.22 -9.96 5.16
N SER A 479 31.92 -9.81 5.36
CA SER A 479 31.05 -10.76 6.07
C SER A 479 30.41 -11.80 5.18
N LYS A 480 30.84 -11.94 3.91
CA LYS A 480 30.34 -12.91 2.92
C LYS A 480 28.86 -12.76 2.59
N ILE A 481 28.24 -11.61 2.85
CA ILE A 481 26.86 -11.34 2.47
C ILE A 481 26.78 -11.19 0.95
N SER A 482 25.85 -11.91 0.33
CA SER A 482 25.64 -11.85 -1.12
C SER A 482 25.03 -10.51 -1.52
N ILE A 483 25.78 -9.75 -2.36
CA ILE A 483 25.35 -8.44 -2.88
C ILE A 483 25.22 -8.54 -4.40
N LYS A 484 24.11 -8.04 -4.96
CA LYS A 484 23.89 -7.96 -6.40
C LYS A 484 23.37 -6.58 -6.79
N ARG A 485 24.09 -5.91 -7.69
CA ARG A 485 23.76 -4.56 -8.16
C ARG A 485 23.62 -3.53 -7.03
N GLY A 486 24.38 -3.69 -5.95
CA GLY A 486 24.37 -2.81 -4.78
C GLY A 486 23.23 -3.05 -3.80
N THR A 487 22.49 -4.18 -3.90
CA THR A 487 21.46 -4.59 -2.94
C THR A 487 21.80 -5.93 -2.31
N PHE A 488 21.39 -6.17 -1.07
CA PHE A 488 21.48 -7.48 -0.45
C PHE A 488 20.49 -8.45 -1.11
N ILE A 489 20.90 -9.72 -1.23
CA ILE A 489 20.02 -10.78 -1.74
C ILE A 489 19.40 -11.47 -0.54
N ALA A 490 18.10 -11.24 -0.34
CA ALA A 490 17.31 -11.89 0.69
C ALA A 490 16.18 -12.75 0.08
N GLU A 491 15.78 -13.78 0.78
CA GLU A 491 14.60 -14.57 0.47
C GLU A 491 13.30 -13.81 0.78
N ALA A 492 12.15 -14.39 0.45
CA ALA A 492 10.85 -13.80 0.77
C ALA A 492 10.62 -13.64 2.29
N SER A 493 11.24 -14.50 3.10
CA SER A 493 11.28 -14.44 4.57
C SER A 493 12.12 -13.27 5.11
N GLY A 494 12.95 -12.66 4.27
CA GLY A 494 13.99 -11.71 4.65
C GLY A 494 15.33 -12.37 5.02
N GLN A 495 15.42 -13.70 5.11
CA GLN A 495 16.66 -14.40 5.44
C GLN A 495 17.71 -14.22 4.34
N LEU A 496 18.96 -14.03 4.74
CA LEU A 496 20.11 -13.90 3.82
C LEU A 496 20.70 -15.28 3.50
N GLY A 497 20.19 -15.94 2.46
CA GLY A 497 20.74 -17.17 1.90
C GLY A 497 21.23 -18.17 2.96
N ASP A 498 22.52 -18.54 2.91
CA ASP A 498 23.13 -19.52 3.83
C ASP A 498 23.50 -18.96 5.22
N MET A 499 23.12 -17.72 5.54
CA MET A 499 23.44 -17.08 6.82
C MET A 499 22.31 -17.29 7.84
N SER A 500 22.37 -18.40 8.56
CA SER A 500 21.41 -18.70 9.63
C SER A 500 21.32 -17.57 10.66
N GLY A 501 20.08 -17.14 11.00
CA GLY A 501 19.82 -16.08 11.96
C GLY A 501 20.08 -14.66 11.49
N VAL A 502 20.39 -14.45 10.20
CA VAL A 502 20.60 -13.13 9.62
C VAL A 502 19.53 -12.84 8.60
N PHE A 503 18.85 -11.69 8.79
CA PHE A 503 17.76 -11.22 7.95
C PHE A 503 18.05 -9.82 7.43
N ALA A 504 17.49 -9.46 6.29
CA ALA A 504 17.55 -8.11 5.75
C ALA A 504 16.22 -7.72 5.09
N GLY A 505 15.92 -6.42 5.04
CA GLY A 505 14.71 -5.95 4.41
C GLY A 505 14.64 -4.44 4.22
N GLY A 506 13.60 -3.99 3.53
CA GLY A 506 13.46 -2.59 3.12
C GLY A 506 14.35 -2.24 1.94
N ASP A 507 14.69 -0.95 1.82
CA ASP A 507 15.37 -0.42 0.63
C ASP A 507 16.77 -1.03 0.38
N CYS A 508 17.44 -1.56 1.40
CA CYS A 508 18.72 -2.24 1.21
C CYS A 508 18.60 -3.59 0.47
N VAL A 509 17.40 -4.14 0.35
CA VAL A 509 17.10 -5.36 -0.42
C VAL A 509 16.39 -5.03 -1.73
N THR A 510 15.37 -4.17 -1.70
CA THR A 510 14.52 -3.89 -2.87
C THR A 510 15.01 -2.75 -3.74
N GLY A 511 15.99 -1.96 -3.28
CA GLY A 511 16.24 -0.62 -3.77
C GLY A 511 15.28 0.41 -3.17
N PRO A 512 15.53 1.72 -3.37
CA PRO A 512 14.69 2.79 -2.83
C PRO A 512 13.22 2.60 -3.20
N ALA A 513 12.35 2.59 -2.18
CA ALA A 513 10.93 2.34 -2.33
C ALA A 513 10.10 3.25 -1.39
N THR A 514 8.95 2.79 -0.92
CA THR A 514 8.04 3.56 -0.09
C THR A 514 8.13 3.17 1.39
N VAL A 515 7.76 4.10 2.27
CA VAL A 515 7.75 3.87 3.73
C VAL A 515 6.93 2.63 4.11
N ILE A 516 5.75 2.46 3.51
CA ILE A 516 4.87 1.32 3.83
C ILE A 516 5.46 -0.03 3.41
N ARG A 517 6.32 -0.08 2.37
CA ARG A 517 7.06 -1.29 1.99
C ARG A 517 8.17 -1.60 2.98
N ALA A 518 8.88 -0.57 3.48
CA ALA A 518 9.89 -0.75 4.51
C ALA A 518 9.27 -1.27 5.82
N ILE A 519 8.11 -0.73 6.23
CA ILE A 519 7.34 -1.21 7.37
C ILE A 519 6.92 -2.68 7.18
N ALA A 520 6.39 -3.02 6.02
CA ALA A 520 5.99 -4.40 5.69
C ALA A 520 7.17 -5.38 5.76
N ALA A 521 8.34 -4.97 5.24
CA ALA A 521 9.55 -5.78 5.33
C ALA A 521 9.99 -6.01 6.78
N GLY A 522 9.91 -4.98 7.64
CA GLY A 522 10.18 -5.10 9.07
C GLY A 522 9.21 -6.04 9.79
N LYS A 523 7.91 -5.98 9.44
CA LYS A 523 6.88 -6.88 9.94
C LYS A 523 7.15 -8.34 9.55
N VAL A 524 7.44 -8.60 8.28
CA VAL A 524 7.78 -9.95 7.77
C VAL A 524 9.03 -10.48 8.44
N ALA A 525 10.08 -9.66 8.55
CA ALA A 525 11.31 -10.07 9.21
C ALA A 525 11.08 -10.40 10.68
N ALA A 526 10.27 -9.62 11.42
CA ALA A 526 9.97 -9.90 12.82
C ALA A 526 9.30 -11.27 13.02
N ALA A 527 8.29 -11.60 12.20
CA ALA A 527 7.61 -12.89 12.26
C ALA A 527 8.59 -14.07 11.98
N ASN A 528 9.41 -13.94 10.93
CA ASN A 528 10.36 -14.99 10.56
C ASN A 528 11.53 -15.12 11.56
N ILE A 529 11.94 -14.03 12.21
CA ILE A 529 12.93 -14.06 13.29
C ILE A 529 12.34 -14.77 14.51
N ASP A 530 11.09 -14.48 14.87
CA ASP A 530 10.40 -15.14 15.99
C ASP A 530 10.33 -16.67 15.77
N GLU A 531 9.94 -17.11 14.57
CA GLU A 531 9.95 -18.53 14.20
C GLU A 531 11.36 -19.14 14.21
N TYR A 532 12.36 -18.43 13.68
CA TYR A 532 13.75 -18.87 13.71
C TYR A 532 14.25 -19.08 15.15
N LEU A 533 13.84 -18.23 16.07
CA LEU A 533 14.19 -18.32 17.50
C LEU A 533 13.41 -19.40 18.25
N GLY A 534 12.49 -20.10 17.57
CA GLY A 534 11.72 -21.23 18.10
C GLY A 534 10.42 -20.84 18.77
N PHE A 535 9.87 -19.66 18.44
CA PHE A 535 8.58 -19.17 18.95
C PHE A 535 7.59 -18.99 17.79
N HIS A 536 6.34 -18.75 18.13
CA HIS A 536 5.28 -18.42 17.17
C HIS A 536 4.28 -17.50 17.89
N HIS A 537 4.64 -16.22 18.01
CA HIS A 537 3.75 -15.25 18.64
C HIS A 537 2.77 -14.67 17.63
N GLU A 538 1.51 -14.61 18.00
CA GLU A 538 0.48 -13.94 17.22
C GLU A 538 0.29 -12.51 17.71
N ILE A 539 0.35 -11.55 16.80
CA ILE A 539 0.02 -10.14 17.08
C ILE A 539 -1.47 -9.93 16.82
N SER A 540 -2.21 -9.67 17.87
CA SER A 540 -3.64 -9.40 17.82
C SER A 540 -3.98 -8.06 18.47
N VAL A 541 -5.18 -7.57 18.21
CA VAL A 541 -5.74 -6.39 18.87
C VAL A 541 -7.19 -6.67 19.25
N ASP A 542 -7.52 -6.39 20.51
CA ASP A 542 -8.89 -6.51 21.03
C ASP A 542 -9.64 -5.20 20.74
N VAL A 543 -10.15 -5.07 19.51
CA VAL A 543 -10.96 -3.95 19.06
C VAL A 543 -12.20 -4.48 18.36
N ALA A 544 -13.37 -4.26 18.94
CA ALA A 544 -14.64 -4.57 18.29
C ALA A 544 -14.88 -3.59 17.14
N ILE A 545 -14.95 -4.11 15.92
CA ILE A 545 -15.20 -3.32 14.72
C ILE A 545 -16.71 -3.25 14.47
N PRO A 546 -17.27 -2.05 14.24
CA PRO A 546 -18.71 -1.88 13.98
C PRO A 546 -19.17 -2.69 12.77
N ASP A 547 -20.34 -3.28 12.86
CA ASP A 547 -20.98 -3.97 11.74
C ASP A 547 -21.35 -2.97 10.63
N PRO A 548 -21.34 -3.38 9.36
CA PRO A 548 -21.74 -2.51 8.26
C PRO A 548 -23.23 -2.20 8.36
N GLN A 549 -23.56 -0.94 8.16
CA GLN A 549 -24.94 -0.52 8.01
C GLN A 549 -25.36 -0.65 6.54
N LEU A 550 -26.50 -1.26 6.28
CA LEU A 550 -27.10 -1.27 4.95
C LEU A 550 -27.59 0.16 4.64
N THR A 551 -26.85 0.87 3.83
CA THR A 551 -27.20 2.20 3.33
C THR A 551 -27.15 2.19 1.82
N ASN A 552 -27.93 3.07 1.18
CA ASN A 552 -27.90 3.22 -0.27
C ASN A 552 -26.57 3.79 -0.80
N ASN A 553 -25.68 4.27 0.09
CA ASN A 553 -24.40 4.87 -0.22
C ASN A 553 -24.40 5.66 -1.55
N PRO A 554 -25.26 6.72 -1.67
CA PRO A 554 -25.42 7.44 -2.93
C PRO A 554 -24.09 8.08 -3.35
N PRO A 555 -23.92 8.41 -4.64
CA PRO A 555 -22.75 9.15 -5.09
C PRO A 555 -22.65 10.52 -4.40
N HIS A 556 -21.50 10.83 -3.83
CA HIS A 556 -21.19 12.12 -3.19
C HIS A 556 -19.89 12.75 -3.70
N GLY A 557 -19.10 11.99 -4.47
CA GLY A 557 -17.73 12.35 -4.82
C GLY A 557 -16.76 12.16 -3.64
N ARG A 558 -15.46 12.27 -3.92
CA ARG A 558 -14.38 12.15 -2.95
C ARG A 558 -14.17 13.47 -2.22
N ILE A 559 -14.00 13.44 -0.91
CA ILE A 559 -13.52 14.57 -0.13
C ILE A 559 -11.99 14.53 -0.12
N ASN A 560 -11.37 15.57 -0.67
CA ASN A 560 -9.93 15.73 -0.69
C ASN A 560 -9.49 16.63 0.46
N THR A 561 -8.35 16.31 1.07
CA THR A 561 -7.71 17.20 2.04
C THR A 561 -7.24 18.47 1.33
N THR A 562 -7.38 19.60 1.99
CA THR A 562 -6.92 20.90 1.48
C THR A 562 -5.50 21.19 1.95
N GLU A 563 -4.77 21.95 1.16
CA GLU A 563 -3.46 22.48 1.54
C GLU A 563 -3.55 23.98 1.78
N ARG A 564 -2.65 24.50 2.62
CA ARG A 564 -2.46 25.96 2.80
C ARG A 564 -2.21 26.62 1.45
N GLN A 565 -2.60 27.89 1.32
CA GLN A 565 -2.39 28.65 0.07
C GLN A 565 -0.91 28.64 -0.35
N ALA A 566 -0.63 28.42 -1.63
CA ALA A 566 0.73 28.29 -2.13
C ALA A 566 1.61 29.53 -1.85
N CYS A 567 1.02 30.74 -1.91
CA CYS A 567 1.71 32.00 -1.61
C CYS A 567 2.14 32.13 -0.15
N GLU A 568 1.47 31.43 0.77
CA GLU A 568 1.79 31.42 2.21
C GLU A 568 2.74 30.27 2.54
N ARG A 569 2.36 29.03 2.18
CA ARG A 569 3.07 27.81 2.57
C ARG A 569 4.50 27.70 2.03
N LYS A 570 4.79 28.39 0.92
CA LYS A 570 6.14 28.42 0.33
C LYS A 570 7.18 29.21 1.15
N ASN A 571 6.76 29.95 2.18
CA ASN A 571 7.63 30.83 2.95
C ASN A 571 8.08 30.21 4.29
N ASP A 572 7.57 29.04 4.65
CA ASP A 572 7.89 28.37 5.91
C ASP A 572 7.93 26.84 5.78
N PHE A 573 8.42 26.17 6.81
CA PHE A 573 8.44 24.71 6.91
C PHE A 573 7.30 24.12 7.76
N THR A 574 6.26 24.90 8.03
CA THR A 574 5.06 24.45 8.73
C THR A 574 4.26 23.49 7.84
N CYS A 575 3.55 22.54 8.45
CA CYS A 575 2.75 21.55 7.72
C CYS A 575 1.85 22.19 6.66
N ILE A 576 1.91 21.66 5.45
CA ILE A 576 1.18 22.23 4.30
C ILE A 576 -0.25 21.71 4.21
N GLU A 577 -0.53 20.50 4.67
CA GLU A 577 -1.86 19.86 4.58
C GLU A 577 -2.70 20.20 5.82
N CYS A 578 -3.94 20.65 5.60
CA CYS A 578 -4.84 21.12 6.67
C CYS A 578 -5.62 19.98 7.35
N GLY A 579 -5.67 18.79 6.75
CA GLY A 579 -6.51 17.68 7.24
C GLY A 579 -7.97 17.81 6.81
N MET A 580 -8.84 17.03 7.44
CA MET A 580 -10.30 17.04 7.24
C MET A 580 -10.99 17.66 8.45
N THR A 581 -12.14 18.27 8.25
CA THR A 581 -13.08 18.62 9.32
C THR A 581 -13.86 17.37 9.78
N ASP A 582 -14.55 17.45 10.92
CA ASP A 582 -15.39 16.36 11.46
C ASP A 582 -16.48 15.96 10.47
N GLU A 583 -17.13 16.93 9.82
CA GLU A 583 -18.17 16.69 8.82
C GLU A 583 -17.61 16.00 7.56
N GLU A 584 -16.46 16.46 7.08
CA GLU A 584 -15.76 15.86 5.95
C GLU A 584 -15.32 14.42 6.22
N ALA A 585 -14.74 14.17 7.38
CA ALA A 585 -14.31 12.83 7.79
C ALA A 585 -15.48 11.87 7.97
N ASN A 586 -16.60 12.32 8.56
CA ASN A 586 -17.82 11.55 8.70
C ASN A 586 -18.45 11.22 7.34
N THR A 587 -18.52 12.22 6.45
CA THR A 587 -19.05 12.03 5.09
C THR A 587 -18.17 11.06 4.31
N GLU A 588 -16.85 11.25 4.30
CA GLU A 588 -15.92 10.41 3.56
C GLU A 588 -15.88 8.97 4.08
N SER A 589 -15.86 8.76 5.41
CA SER A 589 -15.88 7.43 6.01
C SER A 589 -17.19 6.68 5.71
N SER A 590 -18.31 7.40 5.62
CA SER A 590 -19.63 6.85 5.29
C SER A 590 -19.74 6.32 3.86
N ARG A 591 -18.89 6.76 2.94
CA ARG A 591 -18.83 6.28 1.56
C ARG A 591 -18.26 4.86 1.44
N CYS A 592 -17.55 4.35 2.46
CA CYS A 592 -16.91 3.04 2.43
C CYS A 592 -17.92 1.91 2.25
N LEU A 593 -17.70 1.04 1.25
CA LEU A 593 -18.58 -0.09 0.95
C LEU A 593 -18.42 -1.28 1.90
N ARG A 594 -17.49 -1.22 2.87
CA ARG A 594 -17.24 -2.30 3.82
C ARG A 594 -17.04 -3.65 3.11
N CYS A 595 -16.07 -3.69 2.19
CA CYS A 595 -15.75 -4.87 1.39
C CYS A 595 -15.24 -6.07 2.22
N ASP A 596 -14.96 -5.87 3.51
CA ASP A 596 -14.65 -6.90 4.50
C ASP A 596 -15.87 -7.75 4.91
N HIS A 597 -17.08 -7.32 4.53
CA HIS A 597 -18.33 -8.06 4.67
C HIS A 597 -18.79 -8.61 3.32
N PHE A 598 -17.88 -9.09 2.51
CA PHE A 598 -18.21 -9.78 1.28
C PHE A 598 -18.80 -11.14 1.61
N GLY A 599 -20.00 -11.35 1.15
CA GLY A 599 -20.85 -12.43 1.50
C GLY A 599 -22.22 -11.86 1.88
N TYR A 600 -23.21 -12.67 1.99
CA TYR A 600 -24.56 -12.26 2.36
C TYR A 600 -24.70 -12.18 3.89
N GLY A 601 -25.38 -11.15 4.37
CA GLY A 601 -25.81 -11.05 5.76
C GLY A 601 -24.68 -11.02 6.77
N ILE A 602 -24.67 -11.99 7.68
CA ILE A 602 -23.71 -12.09 8.80
C ILE A 602 -22.36 -12.66 8.42
N PHE A 603 -22.19 -13.17 7.21
CA PHE A 603 -20.95 -13.82 6.78
C PHE A 603 -19.83 -12.80 6.56
N ARG A 604 -18.81 -12.84 7.39
CA ARG A 604 -17.61 -12.00 7.31
C ARG A 604 -16.54 -12.72 6.51
N GLY A 605 -16.14 -12.15 5.37
CA GLY A 605 -15.07 -12.68 4.55
C GLY A 605 -13.79 -11.84 4.65
N GLY A 606 -12.64 -12.48 4.53
CA GLY A 606 -11.38 -11.81 4.20
C GLY A 606 -10.67 -11.01 5.29
N ARG A 607 -11.19 -10.96 6.52
CA ARG A 607 -10.49 -10.28 7.63
C ARG A 607 -9.61 -11.25 8.41
N LYS A 608 -8.33 -10.90 8.58
CA LYS A 608 -7.42 -11.57 9.51
C LYS A 608 -7.37 -10.78 10.82
N SER A 609 -7.68 -11.43 11.93
CA SER A 609 -7.57 -10.85 13.27
C SER A 609 -6.14 -10.87 13.81
N THR A 610 -5.31 -11.81 13.32
CA THR A 610 -3.92 -12.04 13.72
C THR A 610 -2.99 -12.13 12.52
N TRP A 611 -1.68 -12.02 12.75
CA TRP A 611 -0.61 -12.34 11.79
C TRP A 611 0.59 -12.94 12.49
#